data_de4a17d1c56f03ee121ed34146cb3e51
#
_entry.id   de4a17d1c56f03ee121ed34146cb3e51
#
_cell.length_a   1.000
_cell.length_b   1.000
_cell.length_c   1.000
_cell.angle_alpha   90.00
_cell.angle_beta   90.00
_cell.angle_gamma   90.00
#
_symmetry.space_group_name_H-M   'P 1'
#
loop_
_entity.id
_entity.type
_entity.pdbx_description
1 polymer ?
#
loop_
_entity_poly.entity_id
_entity_poly.type
_entity_poly.pdbx_seq_one_letter_code
_entity_poly.pdbx_strand_id
1 'polypeptide(L)'
;MKYLYLHGLGQTSTSWDNVIKETEVADDSISLSLNDMKHATYEELYSSLTKECDKYDDIVLCGLSLGAVLALNYALDYPNKVKSLVLIAPQYKMPKMLLRLQNIMFKFMSASNFDSIGFNKEDFISLCSSMTKLDFSHSLDKISCPVLVVCGEKDKVNKKAAKELVKHLKDAKYLELLNTGHEANVESSKELAVELNKFYQKSI
;
A
#
# COMPACT_ATOMS: atom_id res chain seq x y z
N MET A 1 1.91 -20.04 4.45
CA MET A 1 1.47 -18.64 4.50
C MET A 1 2.42 -17.83 3.61
N LYS A 2 1.94 -16.79 2.90
CA LYS A 2 2.79 -15.95 2.05
C LYS A 2 2.69 -14.47 2.44
N TYR A 3 3.80 -13.77 2.34
CA TYR A 3 3.94 -12.34 2.63
C TYR A 3 4.02 -11.60 1.30
N LEU A 4 2.97 -10.86 0.96
CA LEU A 4 2.88 -10.15 -0.31
C LEU A 4 3.14 -8.66 -0.09
N TYR A 5 4.13 -8.12 -0.77
CA TYR A 5 4.55 -6.72 -0.70
C TYR A 5 4.06 -5.96 -1.93
N LEU A 6 3.36 -4.86 -1.70
CA LEU A 6 2.72 -4.03 -2.72
C LEU A 6 3.37 -2.64 -2.73
N HIS A 7 4.03 -2.29 -3.81
CA HIS A 7 4.72 -1.01 -3.93
C HIS A 7 3.78 0.18 -4.16
N GLY A 8 4.29 1.40 -3.96
CA GLY A 8 3.58 2.65 -4.24
C GLY A 8 3.53 2.98 -5.74
N LEU A 9 2.68 3.95 -6.08
CA LEU A 9 2.64 4.51 -7.42
C LEU A 9 3.99 5.18 -7.73
N GLY A 10 4.56 4.86 -8.89
CA GLY A 10 5.89 5.34 -9.30
C GLY A 10 7.07 4.52 -8.78
N GLN A 11 6.81 3.45 -8.02
CA GLN A 11 7.81 2.47 -7.62
C GLN A 11 7.72 1.20 -8.48
N THR A 12 8.61 0.24 -8.22
CA THR A 12 8.61 -1.11 -8.79
C THR A 12 8.67 -2.15 -7.67
N SER A 13 8.48 -3.43 -8.00
CA SER A 13 8.64 -4.53 -7.04
C SER A 13 10.00 -4.51 -6.33
N THR A 14 11.07 -4.12 -7.03
CA THR A 14 12.43 -4.05 -6.46
C THR A 14 12.60 -3.02 -5.34
N SER A 15 11.64 -2.10 -5.18
CA SER A 15 11.65 -1.13 -4.07
C SER A 15 11.53 -1.80 -2.68
N TRP A 16 11.16 -3.08 -2.64
CA TRP A 16 11.03 -3.86 -1.42
C TRP A 16 12.24 -4.76 -1.12
N ASP A 17 13.19 -4.92 -2.07
CA ASP A 17 14.27 -5.90 -1.95
C ASP A 17 15.09 -5.73 -0.65
N ASN A 18 15.42 -4.48 -0.31
CA ASN A 18 16.18 -4.19 0.91
C ASN A 18 15.40 -4.48 2.19
N VAL A 19 14.08 -4.26 2.20
CA VAL A 19 13.22 -4.58 3.34
C VAL A 19 13.10 -6.09 3.47
N ILE A 20 12.72 -6.78 2.40
CA ILE A 20 12.50 -8.23 2.39
C ILE A 20 13.76 -8.98 2.85
N LYS A 21 14.92 -8.60 2.33
CA LYS A 21 16.21 -9.20 2.69
C LYS A 21 16.52 -9.16 4.20
N GLU A 22 16.07 -8.12 4.89
CA GLU A 22 16.30 -7.93 6.34
C GLU A 22 15.15 -8.51 7.19
N THR A 23 14.09 -9.06 6.56
CA THR A 23 13.00 -9.73 7.31
C THR A 23 13.31 -11.20 7.55
N GLU A 24 12.82 -11.74 8.67
CA GLU A 24 12.92 -13.16 9.02
C GLU A 24 12.02 -14.06 8.15
N VAL A 25 11.14 -13.45 7.35
CA VAL A 25 10.17 -14.12 6.47
C VAL A 25 10.55 -14.02 4.99
N ALA A 26 11.80 -13.70 4.67
CA ALA A 26 12.28 -13.44 3.32
C ALA A 26 11.96 -14.59 2.33
N ASP A 27 12.15 -15.85 2.74
CA ASP A 27 11.90 -17.04 1.90
C ASP A 27 10.41 -17.23 1.55
N ASP A 28 9.51 -16.68 2.36
CA ASP A 28 8.06 -16.71 2.12
C ASP A 28 7.51 -15.39 1.56
N SER A 29 8.37 -14.43 1.27
CA SER A 29 8.03 -13.10 0.80
C SER A 29 8.03 -13.00 -0.73
N ILE A 30 7.06 -12.27 -1.26
CA ILE A 30 6.91 -11.98 -2.68
C ILE A 30 6.60 -10.50 -2.84
N SER A 31 7.44 -9.78 -3.57
CA SER A 31 7.12 -8.42 -4.01
C SER A 31 6.40 -8.47 -5.35
N LEU A 32 5.14 -8.05 -5.37
CA LEU A 32 4.31 -8.05 -6.57
C LEU A 32 4.61 -6.82 -7.42
N SER A 33 4.82 -7.03 -8.73
CA SER A 33 4.97 -5.95 -9.70
C SER A 33 3.59 -5.44 -10.13
N LEU A 34 3.13 -4.36 -9.52
CA LEU A 34 1.87 -3.71 -9.90
C LEU A 34 1.94 -3.13 -11.32
N ASN A 35 3.14 -2.77 -11.79
CA ASN A 35 3.34 -2.19 -13.13
C ASN A 35 3.15 -3.23 -14.26
N ASP A 36 3.39 -4.51 -13.98
CA ASP A 36 3.19 -5.60 -14.95
C ASP A 36 1.73 -6.04 -15.04
N MET A 37 0.90 -5.63 -14.09
CA MET A 37 -0.53 -5.85 -14.11
C MET A 37 -1.16 -4.89 -15.10
N LYS A 38 -1.78 -5.39 -16.18
CA LYS A 38 -2.49 -4.54 -17.15
C LYS A 38 -3.62 -3.80 -16.43
N HIS A 39 -3.54 -2.48 -16.41
CA HIS A 39 -4.54 -1.64 -15.76
C HIS A 39 -4.52 -0.22 -16.31
N ALA A 40 -5.68 0.30 -16.63
CA ALA A 40 -5.93 1.72 -16.85
C ALA A 40 -6.76 2.33 -15.71
N THR A 41 -7.35 1.48 -14.84
CA THR A 41 -8.18 1.90 -13.70
C THR A 41 -7.79 1.17 -12.43
N TYR A 42 -8.22 1.71 -11.29
CA TYR A 42 -8.04 1.06 -9.99
C TYR A 42 -8.75 -0.30 -9.91
N GLU A 43 -9.95 -0.38 -10.47
CA GLU A 43 -10.74 -1.60 -10.47
C GLU A 43 -10.05 -2.73 -11.26
N GLU A 44 -9.43 -2.41 -12.40
CA GLU A 44 -8.65 -3.38 -13.18
C GLU A 44 -7.40 -3.83 -12.44
N LEU A 45 -6.67 -2.88 -11.83
CA LEU A 45 -5.50 -3.19 -11.00
C LEU A 45 -5.89 -4.07 -9.81
N TYR A 46 -6.96 -3.73 -9.11
CA TYR A 46 -7.49 -4.50 -7.99
C TYR A 46 -7.92 -5.91 -8.40
N SER A 47 -8.60 -6.05 -9.55
CA SER A 47 -8.95 -7.37 -10.10
C SER A 47 -7.72 -8.23 -10.41
N SER A 48 -6.65 -7.62 -10.92
CA SER A 48 -5.39 -8.31 -11.17
C SER A 48 -4.70 -8.73 -9.87
N LEU A 49 -4.67 -7.87 -8.87
CA LEU A 49 -4.17 -8.21 -7.53
C LEU A 49 -4.96 -9.38 -6.91
N THR A 50 -6.28 -9.36 -7.02
CA THR A 50 -7.14 -10.43 -6.48
C THR A 50 -6.74 -11.79 -7.05
N LYS A 51 -6.51 -11.87 -8.38
CA LYS A 51 -6.05 -13.10 -9.04
C LYS A 51 -4.68 -13.58 -8.52
N GLU A 52 -3.76 -12.66 -8.20
CA GLU A 52 -2.47 -13.00 -7.61
C GLU A 52 -2.65 -13.53 -6.17
N CYS A 53 -3.45 -12.87 -5.36
CA CYS A 53 -3.75 -13.29 -4.00
C CYS A 53 -4.50 -14.63 -3.93
N ASP A 54 -5.30 -14.96 -4.93
CA ASP A 54 -6.08 -16.21 -4.98
C ASP A 54 -5.21 -17.47 -5.11
N LYS A 55 -3.95 -17.31 -5.48
CA LYS A 55 -2.96 -18.40 -5.52
C LYS A 55 -2.59 -18.94 -4.13
N TYR A 56 -2.97 -18.23 -3.05
CA TYR A 56 -2.57 -18.52 -1.68
C TYR A 56 -3.80 -18.56 -0.77
N ASP A 57 -3.83 -19.47 0.19
CA ASP A 57 -4.93 -19.60 1.17
C ASP A 57 -4.80 -18.58 2.28
N ASP A 58 -3.60 -18.46 2.85
CA ASP A 58 -3.29 -17.55 3.97
C ASP A 58 -2.21 -16.56 3.56
N ILE A 59 -2.53 -15.27 3.64
CA ILE A 59 -1.62 -14.20 3.24
C ILE A 59 -1.45 -13.13 4.32
N VAL A 60 -0.26 -12.55 4.33
CA VAL A 60 0.05 -11.27 4.98
C VAL A 60 0.24 -10.24 3.89
N LEU A 61 -0.44 -9.11 3.99
CA LEU A 61 -0.30 -8.02 3.03
C LEU A 61 0.49 -6.87 3.65
N CYS A 62 1.52 -6.41 2.95
CA CYS A 62 2.29 -5.22 3.29
C CYS A 62 2.29 -4.26 2.11
N GLY A 63 1.66 -3.10 2.24
CA GLY A 63 1.51 -2.14 1.14
C GLY A 63 1.96 -0.73 1.50
N LEU A 64 2.56 -0.04 0.54
CA LEU A 64 2.90 1.38 0.60
C LEU A 64 1.97 2.19 -0.30
N SER A 65 1.37 3.27 0.21
CA SER A 65 0.61 4.25 -0.59
C SER A 65 -0.50 3.59 -1.42
N LEU A 66 -0.38 3.54 -2.76
CA LEU A 66 -1.29 2.77 -3.63
C LEU A 66 -1.39 1.31 -3.19
N GLY A 67 -0.25 0.67 -2.91
CA GLY A 67 -0.20 -0.70 -2.39
C GLY A 67 -0.94 -0.85 -1.05
N ALA A 68 -0.89 0.16 -0.18
CA ALA A 68 -1.65 0.16 1.08
C ALA A 68 -3.17 0.26 0.84
N VAL A 69 -3.60 1.07 -0.14
CA VAL A 69 -5.01 1.16 -0.52
C VAL A 69 -5.53 -0.16 -1.07
N LEU A 70 -4.76 -0.82 -1.93
CA LEU A 70 -5.07 -2.14 -2.50
C LEU A 70 -5.12 -3.21 -1.41
N ALA A 71 -4.14 -3.24 -0.50
CA ALA A 71 -4.08 -4.18 0.62
C ALA A 71 -5.28 -4.01 1.57
N LEU A 72 -5.63 -2.76 1.89
CA LEU A 72 -6.81 -2.44 2.70
C LEU A 72 -8.10 -2.92 2.03
N ASN A 73 -8.30 -2.63 0.74
CA ASN A 73 -9.47 -3.09 -0.02
C ASN A 73 -9.56 -4.62 0.00
N TYR A 74 -8.43 -5.31 -0.27
CA TYR A 74 -8.44 -6.76 -0.28
C TYR A 74 -8.78 -7.37 1.11
N ALA A 75 -8.24 -6.80 2.19
CA ALA A 75 -8.56 -7.25 3.54
C ALA A 75 -10.03 -7.03 3.92
N LEU A 76 -10.70 -6.00 3.36
CA LEU A 76 -12.13 -5.76 3.54
C LEU A 76 -13.00 -6.79 2.79
N ASP A 77 -12.59 -7.19 1.58
CA ASP A 77 -13.35 -8.11 0.75
C ASP A 77 -13.09 -9.58 1.12
N TYR A 78 -11.88 -9.89 1.60
CA TYR A 78 -11.43 -11.26 1.94
C TYR A 78 -10.85 -11.36 3.37
N PRO A 79 -11.60 -10.98 4.42
CA PRO A 79 -11.08 -10.87 5.79
C PRO A 79 -10.57 -12.20 6.36
N ASN A 80 -11.06 -13.34 5.88
CA ASN A 80 -10.64 -14.67 6.35
C ASN A 80 -9.29 -15.12 5.76
N LYS A 81 -8.90 -14.57 4.59
CA LYS A 81 -7.62 -14.88 3.92
C LYS A 81 -6.44 -14.08 4.48
N VAL A 82 -6.70 -12.86 4.96
CA VAL A 82 -5.65 -11.95 5.44
C VAL A 82 -5.38 -12.18 6.93
N LYS A 83 -4.21 -12.71 7.25
CA LYS A 83 -3.81 -13.05 8.64
C LYS A 83 -3.26 -11.85 9.39
N SER A 84 -2.56 -10.96 8.71
CA SER A 84 -2.17 -9.66 9.24
C SER A 84 -1.96 -8.65 8.10
N LEU A 85 -2.02 -7.37 8.43
CA LEU A 85 -2.03 -6.28 7.46
C LEU A 85 -1.05 -5.18 7.87
N VAL A 86 -0.16 -4.80 6.97
CA VAL A 86 0.74 -3.65 7.15
C VAL A 86 0.39 -2.58 6.12
N LEU A 87 0.04 -1.40 6.60
CA LEU A 87 -0.38 -0.26 5.79
C LEU A 87 0.59 0.91 6.00
N ILE A 88 1.40 1.22 4.99
CA ILE A 88 2.41 2.28 5.06
C ILE A 88 1.90 3.50 4.27
N ALA A 89 1.87 4.64 4.90
CA ALA A 89 1.33 5.89 4.35
C ALA A 89 -0.09 5.74 3.74
N PRO A 90 -1.03 5.06 4.43
CA PRO A 90 -2.33 4.71 3.87
C PRO A 90 -3.26 5.90 3.74
N GLN A 91 -4.16 5.79 2.74
CA GLN A 91 -5.37 6.59 2.63
C GLN A 91 -6.58 5.63 2.64
N TYR A 92 -7.47 5.74 3.62
CA TYR A 92 -8.70 4.94 3.69
C TYR A 92 -9.92 5.67 3.10
N LYS A 93 -9.75 6.96 2.85
CA LYS A 93 -10.69 7.83 2.16
C LYS A 93 -9.92 8.80 1.29
N MET A 94 -10.17 8.74 -0.02
CA MET A 94 -9.39 9.53 -0.96
C MET A 94 -9.68 11.04 -0.83
N PRO A 95 -8.63 11.88 -0.74
CA PRO A 95 -8.77 13.33 -0.68
C PRO A 95 -9.14 13.88 -2.07
N LYS A 96 -10.43 13.82 -2.42
CA LYS A 96 -10.97 14.11 -3.75
C LYS A 96 -10.47 15.42 -4.37
N MET A 97 -10.38 16.48 -3.58
CA MET A 97 -9.91 17.80 -4.06
C MET A 97 -8.41 17.72 -4.43
N LEU A 98 -7.60 17.12 -3.57
CA LEU A 98 -6.15 16.99 -3.81
C LEU A 98 -5.88 16.16 -5.05
N LEU A 99 -6.52 15.00 -5.19
CA LEU A 99 -6.37 14.14 -6.37
C LEU A 99 -6.84 14.82 -7.66
N ARG A 100 -7.93 15.61 -7.62
CA ARG A 100 -8.38 16.38 -8.79
C ARG A 100 -7.36 17.43 -9.21
N LEU A 101 -6.78 18.17 -8.25
CA LEU A 101 -5.73 19.15 -8.54
C LEU A 101 -4.47 18.47 -9.09
N GLN A 102 -4.07 17.36 -8.50
CA GLN A 102 -2.94 16.56 -8.94
C GLN A 102 -3.14 16.04 -10.37
N ASN A 103 -4.34 15.52 -10.71
CA ASN A 103 -4.67 15.06 -12.05
C ASN A 103 -4.64 16.20 -13.07
N ILE A 104 -5.05 17.42 -12.68
CA ILE A 104 -4.92 18.59 -13.56
C ILE A 104 -3.45 18.88 -13.83
N MET A 105 -2.59 18.88 -12.79
CA MET A 105 -1.14 19.06 -12.96
C MET A 105 -0.54 18.01 -13.90
N PHE A 106 -0.88 16.73 -13.72
CA PHE A 106 -0.36 15.64 -14.56
C PHE A 106 -0.67 15.82 -16.04
N LYS A 107 -1.81 16.41 -16.40
CA LYS A 107 -2.16 16.71 -17.80
C LYS A 107 -1.15 17.66 -18.46
N PHE A 108 -0.53 18.55 -17.69
CA PHE A 108 0.46 19.51 -18.19
C PHE A 108 1.90 19.00 -18.11
N MET A 109 2.17 17.89 -17.43
CA MET A 109 3.51 17.29 -17.37
C MET A 109 3.86 16.58 -18.67
N SER A 110 5.16 16.51 -18.98
CA SER A 110 5.68 15.75 -20.13
C SER A 110 5.41 14.26 -20.00
N ALA A 111 5.12 13.56 -21.10
CA ALA A 111 4.96 12.11 -21.13
C ALA A 111 6.20 11.38 -20.61
N SER A 112 7.40 11.87 -20.94
CA SER A 112 8.68 11.28 -20.46
C SER A 112 8.80 11.15 -18.94
N ASN A 113 8.08 11.97 -18.17
CA ASN A 113 8.07 11.85 -16.71
C ASN A 113 7.34 10.60 -16.23
N PHE A 114 6.41 10.09 -17.02
CA PHE A 114 5.62 8.89 -16.72
C PHE A 114 6.32 7.62 -17.23
N ASP A 115 7.00 7.71 -18.36
CA ASP A 115 7.77 6.59 -18.92
C ASP A 115 8.87 6.12 -17.95
N SER A 116 9.49 7.06 -17.25
CA SER A 116 10.54 6.75 -16.25
C SER A 116 10.05 5.92 -15.06
N ILE A 117 8.75 5.91 -14.80
CA ILE A 117 8.11 5.16 -13.71
C ILE A 117 7.27 3.97 -14.22
N GLY A 118 7.44 3.62 -15.50
CA GLY A 118 6.81 2.44 -16.11
C GLY A 118 5.33 2.60 -16.47
N PHE A 119 4.83 3.84 -16.56
CA PHE A 119 3.45 4.14 -16.97
C PHE A 119 3.42 4.96 -18.24
N ASN A 120 2.42 4.75 -19.09
CA ASN A 120 2.06 5.81 -20.02
C ASN A 120 1.21 6.88 -19.27
N LYS A 121 1.28 8.11 -19.77
CA LYS A 121 0.65 9.26 -19.11
C LYS A 121 -0.88 9.11 -18.98
N GLU A 122 -1.54 8.55 -19.97
CA GLU A 122 -3.00 8.42 -20.03
C GLU A 122 -3.49 7.40 -19.00
N ASP A 123 -2.84 6.25 -18.93
CA ASP A 123 -3.16 5.19 -17.95
C ASP A 123 -2.90 5.67 -16.52
N PHE A 124 -1.79 6.40 -16.28
CA PHE A 124 -1.49 6.98 -14.98
C PHE A 124 -2.59 7.96 -14.51
N ILE A 125 -3.02 8.87 -15.39
CA ILE A 125 -4.09 9.83 -15.07
C ILE A 125 -5.43 9.11 -14.87
N SER A 126 -5.72 8.10 -15.67
CA SER A 126 -6.94 7.30 -15.56
C SER A 126 -6.98 6.54 -14.22
N LEU A 127 -5.87 5.89 -13.84
CA LEU A 127 -5.71 5.22 -12.56
C LEU A 127 -5.96 6.17 -11.39
N CYS A 128 -5.26 7.32 -11.36
CA CYS A 128 -5.45 8.32 -10.31
C CYS A 128 -6.88 8.88 -10.28
N SER A 129 -7.53 9.02 -11.44
CA SER A 129 -8.90 9.52 -11.54
C SER A 129 -9.91 8.51 -10.99
N SER A 130 -9.76 7.23 -11.28
CA SER A 130 -10.63 6.16 -10.79
C SER A 130 -10.57 6.03 -9.26
N MET A 131 -9.40 6.24 -8.66
CA MET A 131 -9.22 6.22 -7.21
C MET A 131 -10.00 7.31 -6.45
N THR A 132 -10.38 8.41 -7.10
CA THR A 132 -11.05 9.55 -6.43
C THR A 132 -12.36 9.21 -5.74
N LYS A 133 -12.97 8.08 -6.09
CA LYS A 133 -14.25 7.61 -5.53
C LYS A 133 -14.07 6.69 -4.32
N LEU A 134 -12.86 6.23 -4.04
CA LEU A 134 -12.61 5.26 -2.97
C LEU A 134 -12.86 5.89 -1.59
N ASP A 135 -13.68 5.23 -0.81
CA ASP A 135 -13.99 5.57 0.58
C ASP A 135 -14.32 4.29 1.36
N PHE A 136 -13.41 3.84 2.19
CA PHE A 136 -13.54 2.62 2.99
C PHE A 136 -14.04 2.89 4.42
N SER A 137 -14.33 4.15 4.77
CA SER A 137 -14.64 4.56 6.14
C SER A 137 -15.83 3.82 6.77
N HIS A 138 -16.75 3.31 5.96
CA HIS A 138 -17.96 2.61 6.42
C HIS A 138 -17.79 1.08 6.54
N SER A 139 -16.62 0.53 6.27
CA SER A 139 -16.39 -0.92 6.22
C SER A 139 -15.19 -1.37 7.06
N LEU A 140 -14.50 -0.45 7.72
CA LEU A 140 -13.25 -0.74 8.46
C LEU A 140 -13.45 -1.73 9.62
N ASP A 141 -14.66 -1.84 10.16
CA ASP A 141 -15.06 -2.80 11.19
C ASP A 141 -15.00 -4.27 10.75
N LYS A 142 -14.99 -4.52 9.43
CA LYS A 142 -14.83 -5.87 8.85
C LYS A 142 -13.41 -6.42 8.99
N ILE A 143 -12.41 -5.57 9.19
CA ILE A 143 -11.04 -6.01 9.39
C ILE A 143 -10.90 -6.61 10.77
N SER A 144 -10.62 -7.90 10.82
CA SER A 144 -10.51 -8.69 12.04
C SER A 144 -9.08 -9.11 12.38
N CYS A 145 -8.16 -9.01 11.42
CA CYS A 145 -6.76 -9.34 11.61
C CYS A 145 -5.99 -8.20 12.30
N PRO A 146 -4.84 -8.49 12.93
CA PRO A 146 -3.92 -7.46 13.42
C PRO A 146 -3.44 -6.54 12.30
N VAL A 147 -3.37 -5.23 12.59
CA VAL A 147 -2.93 -4.20 11.62
C VAL A 147 -1.78 -3.37 12.18
N LEU A 148 -0.72 -3.22 11.40
CA LEU A 148 0.33 -2.22 11.63
C LEU A 148 0.17 -1.08 10.63
N VAL A 149 -0.09 0.12 11.13
CA VAL A 149 -0.15 1.33 10.31
C VAL A 149 1.15 2.12 10.51
N VAL A 150 1.89 2.31 9.44
CA VAL A 150 3.20 2.98 9.46
C VAL A 150 3.12 4.29 8.69
N CYS A 151 3.80 5.32 9.17
CA CYS A 151 3.97 6.57 8.43
C CYS A 151 5.33 7.20 8.74
N GLY A 152 5.98 7.76 7.74
CA GLY A 152 7.19 8.54 7.97
C GLY A 152 6.89 9.85 8.70
N GLU A 153 7.80 10.28 9.56
CA GLU A 153 7.68 11.53 10.33
C GLU A 153 7.48 12.75 9.43
N LYS A 154 8.15 12.76 8.27
CA LYS A 154 8.13 13.87 7.30
C LYS A 154 6.95 13.79 6.32
N ASP A 155 6.21 12.67 6.27
CA ASP A 155 5.03 12.50 5.42
C ASP A 155 3.81 13.20 6.02
N LYS A 156 3.78 14.53 5.92
CA LYS A 156 2.71 15.37 6.49
C LYS A 156 1.35 15.12 5.83
N VAL A 157 1.33 14.65 4.58
CA VAL A 157 0.11 14.45 3.81
C VAL A 157 -0.68 13.25 4.32
N ASN A 158 0.01 12.12 4.55
CA ASN A 158 -0.64 10.86 4.92
C ASN A 158 -0.72 10.63 6.43
N LYS A 159 0.12 11.30 7.23
CA LYS A 159 0.19 11.12 8.69
C LYS A 159 -1.16 11.28 9.39
N LYS A 160 -1.95 12.28 8.99
CA LYS A 160 -3.27 12.51 9.59
C LYS A 160 -4.20 11.33 9.30
N ALA A 161 -4.29 10.90 8.05
CA ALA A 161 -5.14 9.78 7.65
C ALA A 161 -4.69 8.47 8.33
N ALA A 162 -3.38 8.22 8.42
CA ALA A 162 -2.82 7.06 9.11
C ALA A 162 -3.21 7.01 10.60
N LYS A 163 -3.07 8.14 11.32
CA LYS A 163 -3.46 8.24 12.73
C LYS A 163 -4.98 8.12 12.94
N GLU A 164 -5.78 8.59 12.01
CA GLU A 164 -7.23 8.44 12.07
C GLU A 164 -7.65 6.99 11.77
N LEU A 165 -7.04 6.34 10.77
CA LEU A 165 -7.35 4.95 10.42
C LEU A 165 -7.22 4.01 11.61
N VAL A 166 -6.15 4.13 12.40
CA VAL A 166 -5.92 3.29 13.60
C VAL A 166 -7.10 3.36 14.59
N LYS A 167 -7.76 4.51 14.70
CA LYS A 167 -8.89 4.69 15.63
C LYS A 167 -10.16 3.94 15.19
N HIS A 168 -10.26 3.58 13.92
CA HIS A 168 -11.40 2.88 13.33
C HIS A 168 -11.20 1.36 13.22
N LEU A 169 -9.99 0.87 13.48
CA LEU A 169 -9.64 -0.55 13.42
C LEU A 169 -9.66 -1.17 14.83
N LYS A 170 -10.09 -2.43 14.92
CA LYS A 170 -10.25 -3.14 16.21
C LYS A 170 -8.91 -3.50 16.85
N ASP A 171 -7.96 -4.00 16.06
CA ASP A 171 -6.62 -4.39 16.51
C ASP A 171 -5.58 -3.74 15.62
N ALA A 172 -5.23 -2.49 15.90
CA ALA A 172 -4.27 -1.74 15.11
C ALA A 172 -3.26 -0.98 15.99
N LYS A 173 -2.02 -0.91 15.49
CA LYS A 173 -0.94 -0.13 16.07
C LYS A 173 -0.45 0.90 15.08
N TYR A 174 -0.14 2.10 15.56
CA TYR A 174 0.52 3.14 14.79
C TYR A 174 2.02 3.17 15.08
N LEU A 175 2.80 3.24 14.02
CA LEU A 175 4.26 3.41 14.08
C LEU A 175 4.66 4.64 13.25
N GLU A 176 5.46 5.52 13.84
CA GLU A 176 6.08 6.64 13.13
C GLU A 176 7.58 6.37 12.95
N LEU A 177 8.05 6.34 11.70
CA LEU A 177 9.47 6.20 11.40
C LEU A 177 10.12 7.58 11.38
N LEU A 178 11.10 7.78 12.26
CA LEU A 178 11.79 9.07 12.42
C LEU A 178 12.64 9.40 11.18
N ASN A 179 12.74 10.69 10.86
CA ASN A 179 13.49 11.20 9.72
C ASN A 179 13.08 10.69 8.33
N THR A 180 11.98 9.96 8.21
CA THR A 180 11.48 9.26 7.03
C THR A 180 10.39 10.08 6.34
N GLY A 181 10.41 10.11 5.02
CA GLY A 181 9.39 10.71 4.17
C GLY A 181 8.29 9.72 3.80
N HIS A 182 7.81 9.82 2.55
CA HIS A 182 6.70 9.00 2.04
C HIS A 182 7.13 7.56 1.71
N GLU A 183 8.32 7.40 1.14
CA GLU A 183 8.82 6.12 0.63
C GLU A 183 9.59 5.34 1.71
N ALA A 184 8.90 5.01 2.82
CA ALA A 184 9.52 4.40 3.98
C ALA A 184 10.24 3.07 3.68
N ASN A 185 9.78 2.32 2.67
CA ASN A 185 10.41 1.08 2.21
C ASN A 185 11.80 1.31 1.57
N VAL A 186 12.06 2.51 1.07
CA VAL A 186 13.35 2.90 0.47
C VAL A 186 14.18 3.74 1.44
N GLU A 187 13.55 4.76 2.05
CA GLU A 187 14.24 5.74 2.89
C GLU A 187 14.70 5.15 4.24
N SER A 188 13.97 4.17 4.78
CA SER A 188 14.22 3.58 6.10
C SER A 188 14.01 2.07 6.09
N SER A 189 14.55 1.40 5.06
CA SER A 189 14.32 -0.02 4.81
C SER A 189 14.72 -0.92 5.99
N LYS A 190 15.83 -0.65 6.66
CA LYS A 190 16.32 -1.44 7.81
C LYS A 190 15.44 -1.26 9.03
N GLU A 191 15.12 -0.03 9.39
CA GLU A 191 14.25 0.29 10.52
C GLU A 191 12.86 -0.29 10.30
N LEU A 192 12.34 -0.19 9.08
CA LEU A 192 11.07 -0.77 8.70
C LEU A 192 11.10 -2.30 8.86
N ALA A 193 12.15 -2.98 8.36
CA ALA A 193 12.28 -4.43 8.47
C ALA A 193 12.31 -4.90 9.93
N VAL A 194 13.02 -4.20 10.81
CA VAL A 194 13.04 -4.49 12.26
C VAL A 194 11.63 -4.43 12.86
N GLU A 195 10.86 -3.41 12.52
CA GLU A 195 9.50 -3.26 13.04
C GLU A 195 8.52 -4.27 12.42
N LEU A 196 8.71 -4.64 11.15
CA LEU A 196 7.96 -5.70 10.50
C LEU A 196 8.22 -7.07 11.18
N ASN A 197 9.48 -7.42 11.48
CA ASN A 197 9.83 -8.64 12.19
C ASN A 197 9.12 -8.70 13.56
N LYS A 198 9.17 -7.63 14.34
CA LYS A 198 8.46 -7.54 15.64
C LYS A 198 6.95 -7.70 15.49
N PHE A 199 6.38 -7.17 14.42
CA PHE A 199 4.95 -7.27 14.16
C PHE A 199 4.56 -8.68 13.74
N TYR A 200 5.28 -9.28 12.79
CA TYR A 200 5.01 -10.62 12.29
C TYR A 200 5.12 -11.69 13.37
N GLN A 201 6.15 -11.63 14.22
CA GLN A 201 6.30 -12.55 15.36
C GLN A 201 5.12 -12.53 16.35
N LYS A 202 4.39 -11.42 16.46
CA LYS A 202 3.26 -11.26 17.39
C LYS A 202 1.91 -11.54 16.79
N SER A 203 1.82 -11.51 15.45
CA SER A 203 0.56 -11.51 14.71
C SER A 203 0.26 -12.86 14.07
N ILE A 204 1.15 -13.79 14.23
CA ILE A 204 1.14 -15.16 13.72
C ILE A 204 1.53 -16.10 14.85
#